data_961380bfcd235c67e54fbca0fda0509e
#
_entry.id   961380bfcd235c67e54fbca0fda0509e
#
_cell.length_a   1.000
_cell.length_b   1.000
_cell.length_c   1.000
_cell.angle_alpha   90.00
_cell.angle_beta   90.00
_cell.angle_gamma   90.00
#
_symmetry.space_group_name_H-M   'P 1'
#
loop_
_entity.id
_entity.type
_entity.pdbx_description
1 polymer ?
#
loop_
_entity_poly.entity_id
_entity_poly.type
_entity_poly.pdbx_seq_one_letter_code
_entity_poly.pdbx_strand_id
1 'polypeptide(L)'
;MDAYAPREIAARVVDVGVGKARLPALTLALLGTLAGAFIGLGALMFVLVTSDATLGFAASRLLGGLVFSLGLVLVTVAGAELFTGNNLIAMAWAAGRVSTPQLLRQWALACGANFAGA
;
A
#
# COMPACT_ATOMS: atom_id res chain seq x y z
N MET A 1 10.69 21.04 12.55
CA MET A 1 9.79 20.10 11.82
C MET A 1 8.46 20.16 12.53
N ASP A 2 7.49 20.85 11.94
CA ASP A 2 6.19 21.04 12.58
C ASP A 2 5.36 19.78 12.37
N ALA A 3 5.09 19.08 13.47
CA ALA A 3 4.18 17.94 13.46
C ALA A 3 2.75 18.46 13.28
N TYR A 4 2.01 17.90 12.31
CA TYR A 4 0.61 18.25 12.10
C TYR A 4 -0.26 17.79 13.26
N ALA A 5 -1.25 18.60 13.64
CA ALA A 5 -2.27 18.19 14.58
C ALA A 5 -3.12 17.04 14.00
N PRO A 6 -3.69 16.15 14.85
CA PRO A 6 -4.49 15.01 14.36
C PRO A 6 -5.62 15.38 13.38
N ARG A 7 -6.27 16.53 13.60
CA ARG A 7 -7.32 17.05 12.70
C ARG A 7 -6.77 17.44 11.32
N GLU A 8 -5.57 18.00 11.27
CA GLU A 8 -4.91 18.37 10.01
C GLU A 8 -4.47 17.14 9.24
N ILE A 9 -3.97 16.10 9.95
CA ILE A 9 -3.66 14.80 9.35
C ILE A 9 -4.92 14.20 8.74
N ALA A 10 -6.03 14.17 9.47
CA ALA A 10 -7.29 13.64 8.98
C ALA A 10 -7.78 14.39 7.74
N ALA A 11 -7.72 15.73 7.72
CA ALA A 11 -8.09 16.52 6.56
C ALA A 11 -7.22 16.21 5.33
N ARG A 12 -5.89 16.09 5.51
CA ARG A 12 -4.97 15.72 4.43
C ARG A 12 -5.25 14.31 3.89
N VAL A 13 -5.54 13.35 4.76
CA VAL A 13 -5.90 11.98 4.33
C VAL A 13 -7.18 12.00 3.48
N VAL A 14 -8.18 12.78 3.86
CA VAL A 14 -9.40 12.97 3.06
C VAL A 14 -9.09 13.55 1.69
N ASP A 15 -8.27 14.60 1.60
CA ASP A 15 -7.90 15.23 0.33
C ASP A 15 -7.12 14.27 -0.59
N VAL A 16 -6.16 13.55 -0.05
CA VAL A 16 -5.42 12.51 -0.78
C VAL A 16 -6.37 11.41 -1.24
N GLY A 17 -7.31 10.98 -0.38
CA GLY A 17 -8.31 9.96 -0.71
C GLY A 17 -9.20 10.37 -1.88
N VAL A 18 -9.62 11.64 -1.95
CA VAL A 18 -10.37 12.18 -3.11
C VAL A 18 -9.55 12.11 -4.39
N GLY A 19 -8.26 12.49 -4.33
CA GLY A 19 -7.35 12.40 -5.47
C GLY A 19 -7.21 10.97 -6.00
N LYS A 20 -6.96 10.02 -5.09
CA LYS A 20 -6.84 8.59 -5.41
C LYS A 20 -8.12 7.99 -5.99
N ALA A 21 -9.28 8.34 -5.45
CA ALA A 21 -10.57 7.87 -5.95
C ALA A 21 -10.87 8.29 -7.41
N ARG A 22 -10.21 9.34 -7.88
CA ARG A 22 -10.36 9.89 -9.24
C ARG A 22 -9.33 9.37 -10.24
N LEU A 23 -8.39 8.53 -9.81
CA LEU A 23 -7.37 7.99 -10.72
C LEU A 23 -8.02 7.24 -11.90
N PRO A 24 -7.52 7.45 -13.13
CA PRO A 24 -7.91 6.66 -14.29
C PRO A 24 -7.65 5.17 -14.06
N ALA A 25 -8.51 4.30 -14.59
CA ALA A 25 -8.41 2.86 -14.37
C ALA A 25 -7.04 2.29 -14.82
N LEU A 26 -6.53 2.74 -15.96
CA LEU A 26 -5.24 2.29 -16.47
C LEU A 26 -4.08 2.70 -15.54
N THR A 27 -4.06 3.95 -15.10
CA THR A 27 -3.05 4.45 -14.17
C THR A 27 -3.09 3.66 -12.86
N LEU A 28 -4.29 3.45 -12.31
CA LEU A 28 -4.48 2.67 -11.09
C LEU A 28 -4.03 1.21 -11.27
N ALA A 29 -4.35 0.59 -12.41
CA ALA A 29 -3.93 -0.78 -12.70
C ALA A 29 -2.40 -0.90 -12.81
N LEU A 30 -1.74 0.01 -13.51
CA LEU A 30 -0.28 0.00 -13.66
C LEU A 30 0.43 0.24 -12.32
N LEU A 31 0.01 1.26 -11.56
CA LEU A 31 0.59 1.55 -10.25
C LEU A 31 0.28 0.46 -9.23
N GLY A 32 -0.90 -0.16 -9.31
CA GLY A 32 -1.26 -1.30 -8.47
C GLY A 32 -0.44 -2.55 -8.78
N THR A 33 -0.25 -2.88 -10.06
CA THR A 33 0.62 -4.00 -10.46
C THR A 33 2.06 -3.78 -10.00
N LEU A 34 2.57 -2.56 -10.13
CA LEU A 34 3.89 -2.19 -9.65
C LEU A 34 4.00 -2.37 -8.11
N ALA A 35 2.97 -1.92 -7.37
CA ALA A 35 2.94 -2.10 -5.91
C ALA A 35 2.93 -3.59 -5.52
N GLY A 36 2.12 -4.40 -6.21
CA GLY A 36 2.10 -5.85 -6.01
C GLY A 36 3.47 -6.49 -6.23
N ALA A 37 4.14 -6.14 -7.34
CA ALA A 37 5.48 -6.64 -7.63
C ALA A 37 6.51 -6.28 -6.54
N PHE A 38 6.49 -5.05 -6.04
CA PHE A 38 7.39 -4.63 -4.95
C PHE A 38 7.12 -5.37 -3.64
N ILE A 39 5.85 -5.56 -3.28
CA ILE A 39 5.49 -6.33 -2.09
C ILE A 39 5.81 -7.82 -2.29
N GLY A 40 5.59 -8.36 -3.48
CA GLY A 40 5.96 -9.73 -3.84
C GLY A 40 7.46 -9.99 -3.71
N LEU A 41 8.29 -9.08 -4.18
CA LEU A 41 9.75 -9.13 -3.99
C LEU A 41 10.14 -9.08 -2.51
N GLY A 42 9.52 -8.19 -1.73
CA GLY A 42 9.73 -8.14 -0.28
C GLY A 42 9.34 -9.45 0.41
N ALA A 43 8.21 -10.04 0.02
CA ALA A 43 7.75 -11.33 0.52
C ALA A 43 8.70 -12.48 0.14
N LEU A 44 9.19 -12.50 -1.10
CA LEU A 44 10.19 -13.47 -1.54
C LEU A 44 11.46 -13.39 -0.68
N MET A 45 11.98 -12.20 -0.45
CA MET A 45 13.17 -12.00 0.39
C MET A 45 12.90 -12.43 1.85
N PHE A 46 11.71 -12.14 2.38
CA PHE A 46 11.30 -12.62 3.71
C PHE A 46 11.33 -14.15 3.78
N VAL A 47 10.72 -14.83 2.81
CA VAL A 47 10.68 -16.30 2.76
C VAL A 47 12.09 -16.88 2.66
N LEU A 48 12.96 -16.33 1.81
CA LEU A 48 14.34 -16.79 1.68
C LEU A 48 15.10 -16.69 3.00
N VAL A 49 15.05 -15.56 3.67
CA VAL A 49 15.75 -15.36 4.96
C VAL A 49 15.17 -16.25 6.06
N THR A 50 13.85 -16.37 6.14
CA THR A 50 13.20 -17.15 7.21
C THR A 50 13.22 -18.66 6.98
N SER A 51 13.58 -19.11 5.78
CA SER A 51 13.78 -20.53 5.45
C SER A 51 15.14 -21.06 5.88
N ASP A 52 16.08 -20.20 6.28
CA ASP A 52 17.39 -20.61 6.77
C ASP A 52 17.26 -21.23 8.16
N ALA A 53 17.45 -22.57 8.24
CA ALA A 53 17.38 -23.32 9.49
C ALA A 53 18.57 -23.06 10.44
N THR A 54 19.63 -22.40 9.96
CA THR A 54 20.82 -22.09 10.78
C THR A 54 20.63 -20.83 11.62
N LEU A 55 19.68 -19.95 11.22
CA LEU A 55 19.32 -18.76 11.96
C LEU A 55 18.44 -19.11 13.16
N GLY A 56 18.78 -18.61 14.34
CA GLY A 56 17.90 -18.69 15.49
C GLY A 56 16.59 -17.92 15.23
N PHE A 57 15.51 -18.28 15.91
CA PHE A 57 14.16 -17.72 15.70
C PHE A 57 14.15 -16.18 15.70
N ALA A 58 14.77 -15.55 16.70
CA ALA A 58 14.77 -14.08 16.83
C ALA A 58 15.52 -13.39 15.67
N ALA A 59 16.71 -13.90 15.31
CA ALA A 59 17.50 -13.37 14.21
C ALA A 59 16.77 -13.52 12.87
N SER A 60 16.19 -14.70 12.61
CA SER A 60 15.39 -14.97 11.41
C SER A 60 14.23 -13.97 11.26
N ARG A 61 13.47 -13.73 12.34
CA ARG A 61 12.34 -12.80 12.31
C ARG A 61 12.76 -11.33 12.13
N LEU A 62 13.83 -10.91 12.80
CA LEU A 62 14.36 -9.57 12.66
C LEU A 62 14.86 -9.31 11.24
N LEU A 63 15.70 -10.18 10.71
CA LEU A 63 16.22 -10.05 9.35
C LEU A 63 15.10 -10.16 8.31
N GLY A 64 14.15 -11.09 8.48
CA GLY A 64 12.99 -11.21 7.62
C GLY A 64 12.19 -9.92 7.56
N GLY A 65 11.93 -9.28 8.71
CA GLY A 65 11.24 -7.99 8.78
C GLY A 65 12.01 -6.86 8.08
N LEU A 66 13.33 -6.81 8.25
CA LEU A 66 14.19 -5.82 7.59
C LEU A 66 14.14 -5.95 6.06
N VAL A 67 14.30 -7.16 5.52
CA VAL A 67 14.29 -7.35 4.06
C VAL A 67 12.90 -7.16 3.47
N PHE A 68 11.84 -7.53 4.19
CA PHE A 68 10.46 -7.27 3.75
C PHE A 68 10.14 -5.79 3.66
N SER A 69 10.69 -4.96 4.57
CA SER A 69 10.43 -3.51 4.59
C SER A 69 10.85 -2.82 3.29
N LEU A 70 11.80 -3.39 2.55
CA LEU A 70 12.20 -2.89 1.23
C LEU A 70 11.02 -2.79 0.26
N GLY A 71 10.11 -3.76 0.29
CA GLY A 71 8.90 -3.74 -0.54
C GLY A 71 8.06 -2.49 -0.30
N LEU A 72 7.80 -2.14 0.96
CA LEU A 72 7.03 -0.93 1.32
C LEU A 72 7.79 0.36 1.00
N VAL A 73 9.10 0.38 1.19
CA VAL A 73 9.96 1.52 0.80
C VAL A 73 9.84 1.78 -0.70
N LEU A 74 9.95 0.73 -1.52
CA LEU A 74 9.81 0.84 -2.98
C LEU A 74 8.43 1.34 -3.39
N VAL A 75 7.35 0.81 -2.78
CA VAL A 75 5.98 1.29 -3.02
C VAL A 75 5.86 2.78 -2.73
N THR A 76 6.40 3.22 -1.58
CA THR A 76 6.30 4.61 -1.13
C THR A 76 7.10 5.55 -2.03
N VAL A 77 8.35 5.19 -2.36
CA VAL A 77 9.24 6.01 -3.18
C VAL A 77 8.74 6.11 -4.63
N ALA A 78 8.21 5.01 -5.18
CA ALA A 78 7.66 5.01 -6.53
C ALA A 78 6.25 5.63 -6.63
N GLY A 79 5.61 5.93 -5.51
CA GLY A 79 4.20 6.40 -5.50
C GLY A 79 3.23 5.35 -6.04
N ALA A 80 3.53 4.06 -5.85
CA ALA A 80 2.70 2.97 -6.33
C ALA A 80 1.42 2.82 -5.48
N GLU A 81 0.36 2.28 -6.08
CA GLU A 81 -0.96 2.20 -5.46
C GLU A 81 -1.16 0.85 -4.75
N LEU A 82 -0.98 0.86 -3.44
CA LEU A 82 -1.16 -0.32 -2.59
C LEU A 82 -2.56 -0.34 -1.98
N PHE A 83 -3.26 -1.47 -2.08
CA PHE A 83 -4.64 -1.64 -1.60
C PHE A 83 -4.79 -1.27 -0.11
N THR A 84 -3.85 -1.68 0.73
CA THR A 84 -3.87 -1.37 2.17
C THR A 84 -3.82 0.15 2.45
N GLY A 85 -3.03 0.90 1.68
CA GLY A 85 -3.01 2.37 1.75
C GLY A 85 -4.30 3.00 1.20
N ASN A 86 -4.89 2.37 0.18
CA ASN A 86 -6.14 2.83 -0.43
C ASN A 86 -7.38 2.59 0.44
N ASN A 87 -7.27 1.79 1.51
CA ASN A 87 -8.33 1.69 2.52
C ASN A 87 -8.62 3.04 3.20
N LEU A 88 -7.64 3.95 3.27
CA LEU A 88 -7.84 5.29 3.80
C LEU A 88 -8.79 6.16 2.97
N ILE A 89 -9.12 5.78 1.72
CA ILE A 89 -10.16 6.43 0.92
C ILE A 89 -11.54 6.35 1.63
N ALA A 90 -11.74 5.37 2.52
CA ALA A 90 -12.93 5.30 3.36
C ALA A 90 -13.15 6.57 4.20
N MET A 91 -12.09 7.28 4.58
CA MET A 91 -12.21 8.58 5.28
C MET A 91 -12.82 9.65 4.37
N ALA A 92 -12.44 9.68 3.08
CA ALA A 92 -13.02 10.59 2.10
C ALA A 92 -14.49 10.23 1.77
N TRP A 93 -14.81 8.94 1.76
CA TRP A 93 -16.19 8.46 1.65
C TRP A 93 -17.03 8.85 2.86
N ALA A 94 -16.54 8.63 4.08
CA ALA A 94 -17.22 9.02 5.32
C ALA A 94 -17.42 10.55 5.42
N ALA A 95 -16.50 11.34 4.86
CA ALA A 95 -16.63 12.78 4.74
C ALA A 95 -17.59 13.24 3.61
N GLY A 96 -18.23 12.32 2.90
CA GLY A 96 -19.17 12.61 1.81
C GLY A 96 -18.54 13.13 0.53
N ARG A 97 -17.19 13.03 0.38
CA ARG A 97 -16.45 13.57 -0.77
C ARG A 97 -16.18 12.55 -1.89
N VAL A 98 -16.41 11.28 -1.61
CA VAL A 98 -16.26 10.14 -2.53
C VAL A 98 -17.53 9.30 -2.46
N SER A 99 -18.08 8.90 -3.61
CA SER A 99 -19.27 8.05 -3.66
C SER A 99 -18.91 6.58 -3.39
N THR A 100 -19.88 5.80 -2.92
CA THR A 100 -19.72 4.34 -2.72
C THR A 100 -19.25 3.61 -3.98
N PRO A 101 -19.81 3.85 -5.18
CA PRO A 101 -19.31 3.22 -6.40
C PRO A 101 -17.85 3.56 -6.71
N GLN A 102 -17.41 4.81 -6.47
CA GLN A 102 -16.01 5.21 -6.65
C GLN A 102 -15.09 4.48 -5.68
N LEU A 103 -15.47 4.37 -4.41
CA LEU A 103 -14.72 3.64 -3.40
C LEU A 103 -14.55 2.16 -3.78
N LEU A 104 -15.66 1.49 -4.09
CA LEU A 104 -15.66 0.06 -4.45
C LEU A 104 -14.88 -0.21 -5.74
N ARG A 105 -15.03 0.65 -6.75
CA ARG A 105 -14.24 0.55 -7.99
C ARG A 105 -12.74 0.65 -7.70
N GLN A 106 -12.35 1.61 -6.89
CA GLN A 106 -10.95 1.85 -6.54
C GLN A 106 -10.37 0.64 -5.79
N TRP A 107 -11.09 0.13 -4.81
CA TRP A 107 -10.67 -1.04 -4.03
C TRP A 107 -10.56 -2.30 -4.90
N ALA A 108 -11.55 -2.56 -5.75
CA ALA A 108 -11.54 -3.74 -6.61
C ALA A 108 -10.37 -3.71 -7.60
N LEU A 109 -10.13 -2.56 -8.25
CA LEU A 109 -9.02 -2.40 -9.20
C LEU A 109 -7.66 -2.48 -8.50
N ALA A 110 -7.47 -1.79 -7.38
CA ALA A 110 -6.22 -1.82 -6.63
C ALA A 110 -5.91 -3.24 -6.12
N CYS A 111 -6.90 -3.92 -5.53
CA CYS A 111 -6.75 -5.29 -5.04
C CYS A 111 -6.38 -6.25 -6.17
N GLY A 112 -7.12 -6.24 -7.27
CA GLY A 112 -6.86 -7.10 -8.43
C GLY A 112 -5.50 -6.82 -9.07
N ALA A 113 -5.12 -5.55 -9.19
CA ALA A 113 -3.82 -5.15 -9.74
C ALA A 113 -2.66 -5.54 -8.83
N ASN A 114 -2.79 -5.36 -7.50
CA ASN A 114 -1.77 -5.80 -6.54
C ASN A 114 -1.59 -7.32 -6.59
N PHE A 115 -2.70 -8.07 -6.68
CA PHE A 115 -2.64 -9.53 -6.79
C PHE A 115 -1.97 -9.97 -8.10
N ALA A 116 -2.25 -9.30 -9.21
CA ALA A 116 -1.63 -9.61 -10.50
C ALA A 116 -0.12 -9.28 -10.54
N GLY A 117 0.33 -8.32 -9.72
CA GLY A 117 1.74 -7.93 -9.63
C GLY A 117 2.57 -8.81 -8.71
N ALA A 118 1.93 -9.42 -7.69
CA ALA A 118 2.60 -10.24 -6.69
C ALA A 118 2.83 -11.67 -7.16
#